data_eca3ad7d3acf8bbf1c8ba7f15e24b136
#
_entry.id   eca3ad7d3acf8bbf1c8ba7f15e24b136
#
_cell.length_a   1.000
_cell.length_b   1.000
_cell.length_c   1.000
_cell.angle_alpha   90.00
_cell.angle_beta   90.00
_cell.angle_gamma   90.00
#
_symmetry.space_group_name_H-M   'P 1'
#
loop_
_entity.id
_entity.type
_entity.pdbx_description
1 polymer ?
#
loop_
_entity_poly.entity_id
_entity_poly.type
_entity_poly.pdbx_seq_one_letter_code
_entity_poly.pdbx_strand_id
1 'polypeptide(L)'
;MQYDQIIDISKWDKVKNDAHYLLYDEYYRASKKSVKKVVYYIDSYYERMEDLNYLGYTKNVLFKNSDLYTISNLDTLISANVPYKKAKKYLAVKGAQIQDIKKYVDSGLSPLKAVLHVSYPGIDSSKRDDRTYTIEDPANMLVLIKNGFSVPSDYVPSDLRDVNIPYESEVGQLRDEAATALEKMYKDGLKQGYSIAIKSSYRSYDTQLAVYNEYFAMYDAAYAASLVSIPGSSEHQCGLSVDLTSQSVMNGEYGTFGEAPDYNWVEQNAYKYGFILRFPENKGDRTGATNEPWHFRYVGKEAAKEIHDKGWILEDYIEHHGFAYNLRLN
;
A
#
# COMPACT_ATOMS: atom_id res chain seq x y z
N MET A 1 -8.02 -14.61 37.61
CA MET A 1 -8.25 -13.21 38.02
C MET A 1 -7.59 -12.99 39.37
N GLN A 2 -6.81 -11.91 39.51
CA GLN A 2 -6.51 -11.44 40.84
C GLN A 2 -7.84 -11.01 41.47
N TYR A 3 -8.01 -11.28 42.75
CA TYR A 3 -9.28 -11.07 43.50
C TYR A 3 -9.84 -9.65 43.33
N ASP A 4 -8.96 -8.68 43.20
CA ASP A 4 -9.28 -7.26 42.98
C ASP A 4 -10.01 -6.96 41.66
N GLN A 5 -9.77 -7.72 40.60
CA GLN A 5 -10.38 -7.52 39.28
C GLN A 5 -11.79 -8.11 39.15
N ILE A 6 -12.06 -9.20 39.87
CA ILE A 6 -13.43 -9.73 40.03
C ILE A 6 -14.30 -8.71 40.76
N ILE A 7 -13.75 -8.06 41.79
CA ILE A 7 -14.44 -7.05 42.56
C ILE A 7 -14.77 -5.81 41.73
N ASP A 8 -13.86 -5.39 40.84
CA ASP A 8 -14.10 -4.24 39.94
C ASP A 8 -15.20 -4.51 38.91
N ILE A 9 -15.20 -5.70 38.31
CA ILE A 9 -16.24 -6.10 37.34
C ILE A 9 -17.59 -6.23 38.08
N SER A 10 -17.62 -6.85 39.27
CA SER A 10 -18.85 -7.04 40.04
C SER A 10 -19.47 -5.75 40.58
N LYS A 11 -18.65 -4.70 40.75
CA LYS A 11 -19.10 -3.38 41.21
C LYS A 11 -19.64 -2.50 40.12
N TRP A 12 -19.47 -2.91 38.84
CA TRP A 12 -19.96 -2.14 37.71
C TRP A 12 -21.46 -2.39 37.53
N ASP A 13 -22.27 -1.35 37.71
CA ASP A 13 -23.73 -1.36 37.67
C ASP A 13 -24.39 -1.92 36.38
N LYS A 14 -23.61 -2.06 35.32
CA LYS A 14 -24.03 -2.64 34.03
C LYS A 14 -23.78 -4.15 33.90
N VAL A 15 -23.10 -4.79 34.82
CA VAL A 15 -22.98 -6.26 34.88
C VAL A 15 -24.29 -6.85 35.37
N LYS A 16 -25.06 -7.38 34.44
CA LYS A 16 -26.41 -7.89 34.70
C LYS A 16 -26.48 -9.41 34.84
N ASN A 17 -25.41 -10.13 34.54
CA ASN A 17 -25.44 -11.59 34.48
C ASN A 17 -24.19 -12.23 35.10
N ASP A 18 -24.35 -12.78 36.28
CA ASP A 18 -23.29 -13.48 37.03
C ASP A 18 -22.71 -14.68 36.26
N ALA A 19 -23.48 -15.29 35.35
CA ALA A 19 -23.04 -16.42 34.56
C ALA A 19 -21.89 -16.08 33.58
N HIS A 20 -21.65 -14.79 33.27
CA HIS A 20 -20.61 -14.35 32.35
C HIS A 20 -19.25 -14.09 33.01
N TYR A 21 -19.12 -14.14 34.34
CA TYR A 21 -17.87 -13.75 35.03
C TYR A 21 -16.62 -14.48 34.54
N LEU A 22 -16.71 -15.76 34.29
CA LEU A 22 -15.57 -16.53 33.78
C LEU A 22 -15.14 -16.05 32.39
N LEU A 23 -16.09 -15.69 31.57
CA LEU A 23 -15.80 -15.15 30.20
C LEU A 23 -15.21 -13.74 30.25
N TYR A 24 -15.69 -12.90 31.17
CA TYR A 24 -15.09 -11.57 31.42
C TYR A 24 -13.63 -11.69 31.78
N ASP A 25 -13.28 -12.59 32.71
CA ASP A 25 -11.90 -12.82 33.13
C ASP A 25 -11.03 -13.33 31.99
N GLU A 26 -11.48 -14.36 31.27
CA GLU A 26 -10.76 -14.91 30.15
C GLU A 26 -10.49 -13.85 29.08
N TYR A 27 -11.51 -13.06 28.72
CA TYR A 27 -11.37 -12.02 27.71
C TYR A 27 -10.52 -10.84 28.18
N TYR A 28 -10.65 -10.43 29.44
CA TYR A 28 -9.80 -9.39 30.04
C TYR A 28 -8.32 -9.75 29.96
N ARG A 29 -7.98 -10.98 30.35
CA ARG A 29 -6.59 -11.49 30.30
C ARG A 29 -6.05 -11.57 28.88
N ALA A 30 -6.88 -11.98 27.93
CA ALA A 30 -6.49 -12.09 26.54
C ALA A 30 -6.35 -10.74 25.83
N SER A 31 -7.30 -9.83 26.04
CA SER A 31 -7.40 -8.55 25.32
C SER A 31 -6.71 -7.39 26.01
N LYS A 32 -6.55 -7.43 27.34
CA LYS A 32 -6.07 -6.34 28.20
C LYS A 32 -6.87 -5.03 28.05
N LYS A 33 -8.13 -5.13 27.59
CA LYS A 33 -9.02 -3.98 27.40
C LYS A 33 -9.61 -3.52 28.75
N SER A 34 -10.12 -2.29 28.79
CA SER A 34 -10.78 -1.77 29.99
C SER A 34 -12.00 -2.61 30.36
N VAL A 35 -12.35 -2.66 31.66
CA VAL A 35 -13.50 -3.43 32.17
C VAL A 35 -14.79 -3.13 31.39
N LYS A 36 -15.07 -1.86 31.11
CA LYS A 36 -16.24 -1.45 30.31
C LYS A 36 -16.28 -2.11 28.92
N LYS A 37 -15.14 -2.16 28.24
CA LYS A 37 -15.02 -2.78 26.91
C LYS A 37 -15.15 -4.30 27.01
N VAL A 38 -14.62 -4.90 28.08
CA VAL A 38 -14.71 -6.34 28.32
C VAL A 38 -16.17 -6.76 28.52
N VAL A 39 -16.90 -6.10 29.39
CA VAL A 39 -18.31 -6.44 29.66
C VAL A 39 -19.17 -6.26 28.43
N TYR A 40 -19.05 -5.12 27.74
CA TYR A 40 -19.79 -4.88 26.50
C TYR A 40 -19.53 -5.96 25.46
N TYR A 41 -18.27 -6.35 25.26
CA TYR A 41 -17.90 -7.36 24.29
C TYR A 41 -18.46 -8.74 24.66
N ILE A 42 -18.31 -9.15 25.92
CA ILE A 42 -18.73 -10.50 26.35
C ILE A 42 -20.25 -10.63 26.35
N ASP A 43 -21.00 -9.64 26.80
CA ASP A 43 -22.46 -9.70 26.75
C ASP A 43 -22.94 -9.83 25.29
N SER A 44 -22.35 -9.05 24.38
CA SER A 44 -22.68 -9.13 22.95
C SER A 44 -22.21 -10.45 22.30
N TYR A 45 -21.05 -10.97 22.70
CA TYR A 45 -20.53 -12.26 22.25
C TYR A 45 -21.43 -13.41 22.71
N TYR A 46 -21.91 -13.36 23.95
CA TYR A 46 -22.73 -14.42 24.55
C TYR A 46 -24.01 -14.66 23.74
N GLU A 47 -24.65 -13.60 23.26
CA GLU A 47 -25.82 -13.66 22.39
C GLU A 47 -25.56 -14.37 21.06
N ARG A 48 -24.29 -14.41 20.60
CA ARG A 48 -23.82 -14.94 19.31
C ARG A 48 -23.05 -16.26 19.44
N MET A 49 -22.83 -16.69 20.67
CA MET A 49 -21.89 -17.79 20.99
C MET A 49 -22.28 -19.10 20.33
N GLU A 50 -23.55 -19.41 20.25
CA GLU A 50 -24.04 -20.65 19.68
C GLU A 50 -23.73 -20.72 18.17
N ASP A 51 -24.09 -19.69 17.42
CA ASP A 51 -23.84 -19.58 15.99
C ASP A 51 -22.34 -19.60 15.67
N LEU A 52 -21.54 -18.84 16.45
CA LEU A 52 -20.11 -18.78 16.29
C LEU A 52 -19.44 -20.14 16.55
N ASN A 53 -19.86 -20.83 17.61
CA ASN A 53 -19.35 -22.16 17.93
C ASN A 53 -19.74 -23.18 16.85
N TYR A 54 -20.98 -23.12 16.33
CA TYR A 54 -21.42 -23.95 15.21
C TYR A 54 -20.51 -23.76 13.98
N LEU A 55 -20.12 -22.53 13.68
CA LEU A 55 -19.19 -22.21 12.62
C LEU A 55 -17.71 -22.49 12.97
N GLY A 56 -17.40 -22.89 14.19
CA GLY A 56 -16.06 -23.23 14.66
C GLY A 56 -15.22 -22.02 15.12
N TYR A 57 -15.82 -20.85 15.30
CA TYR A 57 -15.17 -19.67 15.91
C TYR A 57 -15.27 -19.75 17.45
N THR A 58 -14.37 -20.54 18.02
CA THR A 58 -14.35 -20.73 19.48
C THR A 58 -13.84 -19.50 20.22
N LYS A 59 -14.18 -19.36 21.50
CA LYS A 59 -13.67 -18.27 22.35
C LYS A 59 -12.15 -18.13 22.30
N ASN A 60 -11.40 -19.23 22.24
CA ASN A 60 -9.95 -19.22 22.17
C ASN A 60 -9.40 -18.54 20.89
N VAL A 61 -10.12 -18.65 19.77
CA VAL A 61 -9.80 -17.97 18.52
C VAL A 61 -10.13 -16.48 18.62
N LEU A 62 -11.34 -16.17 19.08
CA LEU A 62 -11.88 -14.83 19.09
C LEU A 62 -11.18 -13.93 20.10
N PHE A 63 -10.93 -14.41 21.30
CA PHE A 63 -10.36 -13.62 22.39
C PHE A 63 -8.88 -13.28 22.17
N LYS A 64 -8.12 -14.17 21.54
CA LYS A 64 -6.71 -13.91 21.19
C LYS A 64 -6.51 -12.84 20.11
N ASN A 65 -7.51 -12.61 19.28
CA ASN A 65 -7.47 -11.65 18.19
C ASN A 65 -8.60 -10.62 18.32
N SER A 66 -8.77 -10.08 19.49
CA SER A 66 -9.90 -9.22 19.88
C SER A 66 -10.05 -7.94 19.04
N ASP A 67 -8.98 -7.48 18.37
CA ASP A 67 -9.02 -6.32 17.50
C ASP A 67 -9.56 -6.67 16.12
N LEU A 68 -9.31 -7.88 15.65
CA LEU A 68 -9.89 -8.41 14.43
C LEU A 68 -11.36 -8.79 14.61
N TYR A 69 -11.71 -9.46 15.73
CA TYR A 69 -13.05 -9.97 16.01
C TYR A 69 -13.88 -8.98 16.84
N THR A 70 -14.14 -7.81 16.29
CA THR A 70 -15.10 -6.86 16.86
C THR A 70 -16.53 -7.40 16.79
N ILE A 71 -17.47 -6.83 17.54
CA ILE A 71 -18.88 -7.28 17.52
C ILE A 71 -19.47 -7.21 16.10
N SER A 72 -19.23 -6.12 15.38
CA SER A 72 -19.66 -5.99 13.97
C SER A 72 -19.07 -7.07 13.07
N ASN A 73 -17.82 -7.45 13.32
CA ASN A 73 -17.17 -8.53 12.56
C ASN A 73 -17.74 -9.91 12.93
N LEU A 74 -18.17 -10.13 14.18
CA LEU A 74 -18.88 -11.36 14.58
C LEU A 74 -20.21 -11.48 13.83
N ASP A 75 -20.99 -10.42 13.73
CA ASP A 75 -22.25 -10.41 12.96
C ASP A 75 -22.02 -10.72 11.48
N THR A 76 -20.94 -10.17 10.92
CA THR A 76 -20.53 -10.44 9.54
C THR A 76 -20.18 -11.91 9.32
N LEU A 77 -19.43 -12.53 10.23
CA LEU A 77 -19.05 -13.95 10.14
C LEU A 77 -20.26 -14.87 10.21
N ILE A 78 -21.20 -14.60 11.11
CA ILE A 78 -22.47 -15.33 11.24
C ILE A 78 -23.27 -15.20 9.93
N SER A 79 -23.49 -13.98 9.48
CA SER A 79 -24.25 -13.69 8.25
C SER A 79 -23.60 -14.30 7.00
N ALA A 80 -22.27 -14.31 6.93
CA ALA A 80 -21.52 -14.91 5.84
C ALA A 80 -21.65 -16.45 5.82
N ASN A 81 -21.96 -17.06 6.97
CA ASN A 81 -22.08 -18.51 7.15
C ASN A 81 -20.82 -19.27 6.67
N VAL A 82 -19.63 -18.74 6.94
CA VAL A 82 -18.35 -19.33 6.52
C VAL A 82 -17.68 -20.00 7.71
N PRO A 83 -17.48 -21.33 7.70
CA PRO A 83 -16.79 -22.02 8.77
C PRO A 83 -15.35 -21.53 8.98
N TYR A 84 -14.93 -21.40 10.23
CA TYR A 84 -13.58 -20.93 10.60
C TYR A 84 -12.46 -21.70 9.89
N LYS A 85 -12.62 -23.02 9.73
CA LYS A 85 -11.65 -23.85 9.01
C LYS A 85 -11.39 -23.35 7.57
N LYS A 86 -12.41 -22.81 6.91
CA LYS A 86 -12.27 -22.20 5.57
C LYS A 86 -11.76 -20.75 5.68
N ALA A 87 -12.34 -19.95 6.56
CA ALA A 87 -12.04 -18.53 6.71
C ALA A 87 -10.59 -18.26 7.11
N LYS A 88 -10.05 -19.03 8.05
CA LYS A 88 -8.74 -18.75 8.68
C LYS A 88 -7.58 -18.59 7.70
N LYS A 89 -7.61 -19.29 6.56
CA LYS A 89 -6.55 -19.21 5.55
C LYS A 89 -6.55 -17.88 4.78
N TYR A 90 -7.73 -17.29 4.60
CA TYR A 90 -7.88 -15.97 3.99
C TYR A 90 -7.58 -14.87 5.01
N LEU A 91 -8.11 -15.01 6.24
CA LEU A 91 -7.88 -14.04 7.32
C LEU A 91 -6.42 -14.02 7.81
N ALA A 92 -5.61 -15.00 7.47
CA ALA A 92 -4.17 -14.99 7.72
C ALA A 92 -3.38 -14.14 6.69
N VAL A 93 -4.00 -13.77 5.58
CA VAL A 93 -3.37 -12.90 4.58
C VAL A 93 -3.39 -11.46 5.09
N LYS A 94 -2.26 -10.78 5.02
CA LYS A 94 -2.15 -9.37 5.40
C LYS A 94 -3.12 -8.54 4.55
N GLY A 95 -3.87 -7.66 5.20
CA GLY A 95 -4.88 -6.84 4.53
C GLY A 95 -6.24 -7.53 4.33
N ALA A 96 -6.42 -8.79 4.75
CA ALA A 96 -7.73 -9.44 4.67
C ALA A 96 -8.78 -8.71 5.51
N GLN A 97 -9.96 -8.51 4.92
CA GLN A 97 -11.09 -7.85 5.55
C GLN A 97 -12.21 -8.86 5.82
N ILE A 98 -12.73 -8.88 7.06
CA ILE A 98 -13.79 -9.83 7.44
C ILE A 98 -15.05 -9.60 6.61
N GLN A 99 -15.36 -8.38 6.26
CA GLN A 99 -16.51 -8.01 5.43
C GLN A 99 -16.52 -8.71 4.06
N ASP A 100 -15.35 -9.07 3.56
CA ASP A 100 -15.20 -9.72 2.27
C ASP A 100 -15.05 -11.24 2.35
N ILE A 101 -15.12 -11.84 3.57
CA ILE A 101 -14.80 -13.26 3.80
C ILE A 101 -15.60 -14.22 2.91
N LYS A 102 -16.90 -13.93 2.72
CA LYS A 102 -17.74 -14.74 1.83
C LYS A 102 -17.26 -14.69 0.38
N LYS A 103 -16.95 -13.49 -0.11
CA LYS A 103 -16.44 -13.28 -1.47
C LYS A 103 -15.09 -13.98 -1.69
N TYR A 104 -14.21 -13.97 -0.68
CA TYR A 104 -12.95 -14.71 -0.76
C TYR A 104 -13.18 -16.21 -0.97
N VAL A 105 -14.06 -16.79 -0.15
CA VAL A 105 -14.37 -18.23 -0.23
C VAL A 105 -15.05 -18.59 -1.53
N ASP A 106 -16.00 -17.75 -1.98
CA ASP A 106 -16.78 -17.99 -3.20
C ASP A 106 -15.95 -17.79 -4.48
N SER A 107 -14.86 -17.00 -4.42
CA SER A 107 -13.99 -16.74 -5.58
C SER A 107 -13.27 -17.98 -6.11
N GLY A 108 -13.07 -18.99 -5.28
CA GLY A 108 -12.28 -20.19 -5.62
C GLY A 108 -10.77 -19.92 -5.79
N LEU A 109 -10.32 -18.69 -5.59
CA LEU A 109 -8.91 -18.30 -5.73
C LEU A 109 -8.07 -18.74 -4.52
N SER A 110 -6.75 -18.76 -4.70
CA SER A 110 -5.82 -18.91 -3.58
C SER A 110 -6.01 -17.75 -2.59
N PRO A 111 -5.70 -17.96 -1.29
CA PRO A 111 -5.98 -16.93 -0.28
C PRO A 111 -5.41 -15.55 -0.59
N LEU A 112 -4.15 -15.48 -1.02
CA LEU A 112 -3.53 -14.20 -1.38
C LEU A 112 -4.25 -13.53 -2.56
N LYS A 113 -4.48 -14.27 -3.64
CA LYS A 113 -5.18 -13.73 -4.81
C LYS A 113 -6.60 -13.29 -4.49
N ALA A 114 -7.34 -14.07 -3.69
CA ALA A 114 -8.69 -13.71 -3.28
C ALA A 114 -8.71 -12.39 -2.51
N VAL A 115 -7.81 -12.22 -1.53
CA VAL A 115 -7.73 -10.98 -0.75
C VAL A 115 -7.37 -9.80 -1.64
N LEU A 116 -6.35 -9.93 -2.49
CA LEU A 116 -5.92 -8.82 -3.35
C LEU A 116 -7.00 -8.42 -4.37
N HIS A 117 -7.61 -9.39 -5.05
CA HIS A 117 -8.60 -9.10 -6.09
C HIS A 117 -9.94 -8.60 -5.54
N VAL A 118 -10.36 -9.08 -4.36
CA VAL A 118 -11.66 -8.72 -3.80
C VAL A 118 -11.58 -7.43 -2.97
N SER A 119 -10.57 -7.31 -2.09
CA SER A 119 -10.48 -6.15 -1.20
C SER A 119 -9.68 -5.00 -1.81
N TYR A 120 -8.80 -5.25 -2.77
CA TYR A 120 -7.94 -4.23 -3.37
C TYR A 120 -7.96 -4.25 -4.91
N PRO A 121 -9.14 -4.18 -5.55
CA PRO A 121 -9.23 -4.29 -7.01
C PRO A 121 -8.43 -3.19 -7.74
N GLY A 122 -8.24 -2.03 -7.11
CA GLY A 122 -7.47 -0.91 -7.67
C GLY A 122 -5.96 -1.18 -7.84
N ILE A 123 -5.42 -2.33 -7.38
CA ILE A 123 -4.08 -2.79 -7.78
C ILE A 123 -4.02 -2.86 -9.31
N ASP A 124 -5.05 -3.42 -9.93
CA ASP A 124 -5.28 -3.33 -11.38
C ASP A 124 -6.20 -2.14 -11.65
N SER A 125 -5.69 -1.06 -12.23
CA SER A 125 -6.47 0.17 -12.44
C SER A 125 -7.71 -0.05 -13.29
N SER A 126 -7.70 -1.03 -14.21
CA SER A 126 -8.86 -1.38 -15.02
C SER A 126 -10.01 -2.00 -14.22
N LYS A 127 -9.74 -2.47 -13.00
CA LYS A 127 -10.71 -3.10 -12.09
C LYS A 127 -11.03 -2.22 -10.87
N ARG A 128 -10.49 -1.01 -10.82
CA ARG A 128 -10.70 -0.10 -9.70
C ARG A 128 -12.19 0.22 -9.53
N ASP A 129 -12.62 0.21 -8.28
CA ASP A 129 -13.91 0.73 -7.83
C ASP A 129 -13.73 2.03 -7.01
N ASP A 130 -14.76 2.45 -6.27
CA ASP A 130 -14.73 3.69 -5.50
C ASP A 130 -13.93 3.61 -4.19
N ARG A 131 -13.41 2.42 -3.83
CA ARG A 131 -12.61 2.25 -2.62
C ARG A 131 -11.27 2.95 -2.76
N THR A 132 -10.90 3.69 -1.73
CA THR A 132 -9.60 4.33 -1.61
C THR A 132 -8.92 3.92 -0.31
N TYR A 133 -7.59 3.87 -0.33
CA TYR A 133 -6.79 3.39 0.78
C TYR A 133 -5.70 4.39 1.12
N THR A 134 -5.51 4.62 2.42
CA THR A 134 -4.34 5.33 2.94
C THR A 134 -3.26 4.33 3.33
N ILE A 135 -2.04 4.54 2.85
CA ILE A 135 -0.86 3.76 3.20
C ILE A 135 -0.42 4.17 4.60
N GLU A 136 -0.46 3.24 5.57
CA GLU A 136 -0.11 3.51 6.97
C GLU A 136 1.40 3.45 7.26
N ASP A 137 2.17 2.80 6.38
CA ASP A 137 3.62 2.75 6.43
C ASP A 137 4.22 3.27 5.11
N PRO A 138 4.14 4.59 4.85
CA PRO A 138 4.60 5.19 3.60
C PRO A 138 6.14 5.18 3.45
N ALA A 139 6.88 4.87 4.50
CA ALA A 139 8.33 4.70 4.45
C ALA A 139 8.76 3.37 3.81
N ASN A 140 7.86 2.40 3.64
CA ASN A 140 8.17 1.13 2.98
C ASN A 140 8.52 1.35 1.50
N MET A 141 9.61 0.74 1.01
CA MET A 141 10.08 0.93 -0.36
C MET A 141 9.16 0.36 -1.44
N LEU A 142 8.33 -0.61 -1.09
CA LEU A 142 7.44 -1.31 -2.01
C LEU A 142 6.02 -0.75 -2.01
N VAL A 143 5.79 0.45 -1.45
CA VAL A 143 4.47 1.07 -1.46
C VAL A 143 3.98 1.30 -2.89
N LEU A 144 2.76 0.87 -3.17
CA LEU A 144 2.05 1.13 -4.41
C LEU A 144 1.28 2.45 -4.24
N ILE A 145 1.79 3.50 -4.83
CA ILE A 145 1.17 4.82 -4.82
C ILE A 145 0.59 5.07 -6.21
N LYS A 146 -0.71 5.26 -6.27
CA LYS A 146 -1.47 5.53 -7.49
C LYS A 146 -2.89 5.93 -7.13
N ASN A 147 -3.69 6.29 -8.10
CA ASN A 147 -5.10 6.60 -7.85
C ASN A 147 -5.80 5.44 -7.14
N GLY A 148 -6.38 5.70 -5.96
CA GLY A 148 -6.96 4.71 -5.06
C GLY A 148 -6.03 4.25 -3.91
N PHE A 149 -4.72 4.53 -3.99
CA PHE A 149 -3.73 4.25 -2.94
C PHE A 149 -2.90 5.50 -2.70
N SER A 150 -3.10 6.16 -1.57
CA SER A 150 -2.47 7.43 -1.26
C SER A 150 -1.61 7.38 0.00
N VAL A 151 -0.59 8.21 0.03
CA VAL A 151 0.15 8.53 1.26
C VAL A 151 -0.54 9.70 1.98
N PRO A 152 -0.39 9.82 3.32
CA PRO A 152 -0.89 10.98 4.06
C PRO A 152 -0.37 12.31 3.50
N SER A 153 -1.19 13.35 3.56
CA SER A 153 -0.82 14.67 3.03
C SER A 153 0.38 15.31 3.74
N ASP A 154 0.55 14.98 5.01
CA ASP A 154 1.66 15.45 5.86
C ASP A 154 2.91 14.56 5.80
N TYR A 155 2.88 13.49 5.00
CA TYR A 155 4.03 12.61 4.89
C TYR A 155 5.18 13.27 4.12
N VAL A 156 6.31 13.35 4.80
CA VAL A 156 7.62 13.74 4.24
C VAL A 156 8.64 12.68 4.64
N PRO A 157 9.35 12.05 3.69
CA PRO A 157 10.42 11.12 4.03
C PRO A 157 11.48 11.77 4.91
N SER A 158 11.89 11.11 5.98
CA SER A 158 12.87 11.65 6.94
C SER A 158 14.33 11.58 6.49
N ASP A 159 14.59 10.83 5.42
CA ASP A 159 15.91 10.54 4.85
C ASP A 159 16.12 11.15 3.46
N LEU A 160 15.38 12.24 3.15
CA LEU A 160 15.60 13.01 1.91
C LEU A 160 16.97 13.68 1.92
N ARG A 161 17.65 13.61 0.79
CA ARG A 161 18.86 14.39 0.53
C ARG A 161 19.00 14.79 -0.93
N ASP A 162 19.81 15.78 -1.18
CA ASP A 162 20.18 16.19 -2.53
C ASP A 162 20.94 15.06 -3.24
N VAL A 163 20.66 14.90 -4.52
CA VAL A 163 21.30 13.91 -5.41
C VAL A 163 22.43 14.60 -6.17
N ASN A 164 23.63 14.07 -6.07
CA ASN A 164 24.82 14.66 -6.69
C ASN A 164 25.04 14.17 -8.15
N ILE A 165 24.10 14.52 -9.02
CA ILE A 165 24.18 14.37 -10.48
C ILE A 165 23.64 15.62 -11.17
N PRO A 166 23.85 15.84 -12.50
CA PRO A 166 23.24 16.95 -13.22
C PRO A 166 21.70 16.97 -13.10
N TYR A 167 21.13 18.16 -13.21
CA TYR A 167 19.70 18.39 -13.20
C TYR A 167 19.31 19.47 -14.22
N GLU A 168 18.04 19.44 -14.67
CA GLU A 168 17.56 20.35 -15.71
C GLU A 168 17.27 21.76 -15.14
N SER A 169 16.56 21.84 -14.02
CA SER A 169 16.11 23.12 -13.42
C SER A 169 16.45 23.27 -11.95
N GLU A 170 16.22 22.25 -11.14
CA GLU A 170 16.39 22.28 -9.69
C GLU A 170 17.14 21.05 -9.19
N VAL A 171 17.90 21.23 -8.10
CA VAL A 171 18.58 20.10 -7.42
C VAL A 171 17.54 19.07 -7.01
N GLY A 172 17.67 17.87 -7.51
CA GLY A 172 16.76 16.78 -7.18
C GLY A 172 17.01 16.21 -5.80
N GLN A 173 15.94 15.91 -5.08
CA GLN A 173 16.01 15.20 -3.80
C GLN A 173 15.38 13.81 -3.91
N LEU A 174 16.04 12.83 -3.29
CA LEU A 174 15.51 11.47 -3.12
C LEU A 174 15.83 10.98 -1.70
N ARG A 175 15.19 9.92 -1.28
CA ARG A 175 15.60 9.18 -0.09
C ARG A 175 17.02 8.65 -0.26
N ASP A 176 17.79 8.61 0.82
CA ASP A 176 19.24 8.37 0.80
C ASP A 176 19.67 7.12 0.01
N GLU A 177 18.95 6.01 0.19
CA GLU A 177 19.27 4.77 -0.54
C GLU A 177 19.01 4.91 -2.05
N ALA A 178 17.90 5.53 -2.45
CA ALA A 178 17.57 5.78 -3.85
C ALA A 178 18.55 6.79 -4.48
N ALA A 179 18.91 7.84 -3.75
CA ALA A 179 19.90 8.83 -4.18
C ALA A 179 21.27 8.18 -4.42
N THR A 180 21.74 7.37 -3.47
CA THR A 180 23.03 6.64 -3.59
C THR A 180 23.02 5.69 -4.80
N ALA A 181 21.91 5.00 -5.02
CA ALA A 181 21.74 4.11 -6.16
C ALA A 181 21.76 4.86 -7.50
N LEU A 182 21.07 6.02 -7.56
CA LEU A 182 21.03 6.86 -8.77
C LEU A 182 22.39 7.47 -9.09
N GLU A 183 23.10 7.97 -8.09
CA GLU A 183 24.46 8.48 -8.25
C GLU A 183 25.42 7.42 -8.76
N LYS A 184 25.27 6.18 -8.29
CA LYS A 184 26.06 5.05 -8.81
C LYS A 184 25.68 4.74 -10.27
N MET A 185 24.41 4.70 -10.60
CA MET A 185 23.91 4.47 -11.95
C MET A 185 24.47 5.54 -12.89
N TYR A 186 24.39 6.82 -12.52
CA TYR A 186 24.99 7.93 -13.28
C TYR A 186 26.47 7.75 -13.53
N LYS A 187 27.26 7.47 -12.48
CA LYS A 187 28.72 7.26 -12.59
C LYS A 187 29.08 6.10 -13.53
N ASP A 188 28.33 5.03 -13.50
CA ASP A 188 28.59 3.85 -14.34
C ASP A 188 28.11 4.07 -15.78
N GLY A 189 27.00 4.82 -15.98
CA GLY A 189 26.55 5.27 -17.31
C GLY A 189 27.56 6.22 -17.97
N LEU A 190 28.07 7.19 -17.20
CA LEU A 190 29.04 8.17 -17.71
C LEU A 190 30.31 7.52 -18.23
N LYS A 191 30.82 6.45 -17.59
CA LYS A 191 31.97 5.66 -18.08
C LYS A 191 31.72 4.99 -19.42
N GLN A 192 30.45 4.82 -19.80
CA GLN A 192 30.03 4.20 -21.05
C GLN A 192 29.54 5.23 -22.08
N GLY A 193 29.67 6.52 -21.78
CA GLY A 193 29.30 7.62 -22.66
C GLY A 193 27.84 8.10 -22.54
N TYR A 194 27.12 7.66 -21.49
CA TYR A 194 25.74 8.08 -21.22
C TYR A 194 25.70 9.09 -20.08
N SER A 195 25.02 10.21 -20.27
CA SER A 195 24.99 11.33 -19.32
C SER A 195 23.55 11.67 -18.94
N ILE A 196 23.02 10.93 -17.97
CA ILE A 196 21.67 11.16 -17.42
C ILE A 196 21.67 12.37 -16.49
N ALA A 197 20.50 13.02 -16.39
CA ALA A 197 20.25 14.13 -15.47
C ALA A 197 18.86 14.00 -14.85
N ILE A 198 18.61 14.70 -13.76
CA ILE A 198 17.28 14.76 -13.11
C ILE A 198 16.45 15.84 -13.79
N LYS A 199 15.21 15.50 -14.15
CA LYS A 199 14.18 16.45 -14.57
C LYS A 199 13.22 16.77 -13.42
N SER A 200 12.80 15.76 -12.64
CA SER A 200 11.93 15.90 -11.47
C SER A 200 12.25 14.78 -10.47
N SER A 201 12.03 15.03 -9.18
CA SER A 201 12.33 14.07 -8.12
C SER A 201 11.31 14.17 -6.99
N TYR A 202 11.70 14.18 -5.72
CA TYR A 202 10.77 14.38 -4.61
C TYR A 202 9.91 15.63 -4.83
N ARG A 203 8.62 15.48 -4.59
CA ARG A 203 7.62 16.55 -4.65
C ARG A 203 6.68 16.43 -3.47
N SER A 204 6.60 17.47 -2.65
CA SER A 204 5.68 17.48 -1.50
C SER A 204 4.21 17.41 -1.95
N TYR A 205 3.31 17.10 -1.01
CA TYR A 205 1.87 17.14 -1.26
C TYR A 205 1.42 18.51 -1.78
N ASP A 206 1.90 19.60 -1.13
CA ASP A 206 1.52 20.97 -1.50
C ASP A 206 2.03 21.35 -2.90
N THR A 207 3.25 20.95 -3.23
CA THR A 207 3.79 21.15 -4.58
C THR A 207 2.98 20.36 -5.62
N GLN A 208 2.62 19.10 -5.30
CA GLN A 208 1.76 18.31 -6.18
C GLN A 208 0.37 18.95 -6.35
N LEU A 209 -0.20 19.50 -5.28
CA LEU A 209 -1.48 20.23 -5.32
C LEU A 209 -1.41 21.46 -6.22
N ALA A 210 -0.32 22.20 -6.17
CA ALA A 210 -0.11 23.35 -7.06
C ALA A 210 -0.05 22.93 -8.52
N VAL A 211 0.74 21.90 -8.85
CA VAL A 211 0.82 21.32 -10.20
C VAL A 211 -0.54 20.80 -10.66
N TYR A 212 -1.26 20.08 -9.81
CA TYR A 212 -2.59 19.57 -10.11
C TYR A 212 -3.56 20.70 -10.47
N ASN A 213 -3.61 21.75 -9.65
CA ASN A 213 -4.49 22.91 -9.90
C ASN A 213 -4.12 23.66 -11.18
N GLU A 214 -2.83 23.77 -11.51
CA GLU A 214 -2.37 24.38 -12.77
C GLU A 214 -2.86 23.61 -13.99
N TYR A 215 -2.73 22.28 -13.99
CA TYR A 215 -3.22 21.44 -15.09
C TYR A 215 -4.74 21.53 -15.26
N PHE A 216 -5.50 21.53 -14.16
CA PHE A 216 -6.96 21.69 -14.21
C PHE A 216 -7.42 23.09 -14.57
N ALA A 217 -6.58 24.09 -14.45
CA ALA A 217 -6.84 25.44 -14.95
C ALA A 217 -6.57 25.58 -16.46
N MET A 218 -5.61 24.81 -16.99
CA MET A 218 -5.19 24.90 -18.39
C MET A 218 -5.95 23.93 -19.32
N TYR A 219 -6.43 22.81 -18.82
CA TYR A 219 -7.02 21.73 -19.63
C TYR A 219 -8.41 21.33 -19.12
N ASP A 220 -9.19 20.65 -19.93
CA ASP A 220 -10.43 20.02 -19.46
C ASP A 220 -10.11 18.93 -18.41
N ALA A 221 -11.09 18.66 -17.53
CA ALA A 221 -10.88 17.81 -16.36
C ALA A 221 -10.44 16.37 -16.70
N ALA A 222 -10.94 15.81 -17.80
CA ALA A 222 -10.59 14.44 -18.20
C ALA A 222 -9.15 14.35 -18.72
N TYR A 223 -8.75 15.34 -19.52
CA TYR A 223 -7.38 15.42 -20.03
C TYR A 223 -6.38 15.75 -18.90
N ALA A 224 -6.68 16.72 -18.05
CA ALA A 224 -5.85 17.04 -16.88
C ALA A 224 -5.64 15.79 -15.99
N ALA A 225 -6.71 15.05 -15.68
CA ALA A 225 -6.64 13.84 -14.86
C ALA A 225 -5.80 12.71 -15.50
N SER A 226 -5.60 12.74 -16.83
CA SER A 226 -4.72 11.78 -17.52
C SER A 226 -3.24 12.15 -17.47
N LEU A 227 -2.92 13.42 -17.19
CA LEU A 227 -1.56 13.96 -17.22
C LEU A 227 -0.93 14.13 -15.84
N VAL A 228 -1.75 14.36 -14.80
CA VAL A 228 -1.25 14.68 -13.47
C VAL A 228 -1.91 13.83 -12.39
N SER A 229 -1.10 13.26 -11.50
CA SER A 229 -1.58 12.47 -10.37
C SER A 229 -2.29 13.35 -9.34
N ILE A 230 -3.36 12.81 -8.74
CA ILE A 230 -4.05 13.42 -7.60
C ILE A 230 -3.05 13.59 -6.43
N PRO A 231 -3.06 14.75 -5.71
CA PRO A 231 -2.22 14.91 -4.52
C PRO A 231 -2.38 13.76 -3.52
N GLY A 232 -1.26 13.26 -3.01
CA GLY A 232 -1.21 12.05 -2.19
C GLY A 232 -1.09 10.75 -2.99
N SER A 233 -1.43 10.75 -4.29
CA SER A 233 -1.35 9.58 -5.18
C SER A 233 -0.22 9.69 -6.21
N SER A 234 0.72 10.62 -6.02
CA SER A 234 1.95 10.74 -6.81
C SER A 234 3.11 10.03 -6.14
N GLU A 235 3.83 9.19 -6.87
CA GLU A 235 5.03 8.49 -6.35
C GLU A 235 6.17 9.44 -5.98
N HIS A 236 6.19 10.65 -6.52
CA HIS A 236 7.19 11.66 -6.16
C HIS A 236 7.15 12.03 -4.68
N GLN A 237 5.98 11.95 -4.03
CA GLN A 237 5.85 12.26 -2.60
C GLN A 237 6.55 11.23 -1.70
N CYS A 238 6.80 10.01 -2.16
CA CYS A 238 7.54 9.03 -1.35
C CYS A 238 9.07 9.20 -1.42
N GLY A 239 9.59 10.08 -2.29
CA GLY A 239 11.02 10.30 -2.45
C GLY A 239 11.79 9.11 -3.04
N LEU A 240 11.09 8.20 -3.71
CA LEU A 240 11.66 7.00 -4.35
C LEU A 240 11.53 7.02 -5.87
N SER A 241 10.87 8.04 -6.45
CA SER A 241 10.68 8.17 -7.89
C SER A 241 11.43 9.37 -8.43
N VAL A 242 11.93 9.24 -9.65
CA VAL A 242 12.67 10.26 -10.37
C VAL A 242 12.27 10.26 -11.82
N ASP A 243 12.03 11.45 -12.36
CA ASP A 243 11.95 11.68 -13.80
C ASP A 243 13.36 12.02 -14.30
N LEU A 244 13.84 11.21 -15.24
CA LEU A 244 15.15 11.37 -15.86
C LEU A 244 15.07 12.12 -17.18
N THR A 245 16.15 12.82 -17.48
CA THR A 245 16.50 13.37 -18.77
C THR A 245 17.98 13.06 -19.07
N SER A 246 18.56 13.64 -20.11
CA SER A 246 19.98 13.49 -20.41
C SER A 246 20.58 14.79 -20.90
N GLN A 247 21.92 14.86 -20.91
CA GLN A 247 22.62 16.02 -21.43
C GLN A 247 22.29 16.25 -22.91
N SER A 248 22.11 15.19 -23.71
CA SER A 248 21.76 15.28 -25.13
C SER A 248 20.36 15.88 -25.34
N VAL A 249 19.38 15.55 -24.48
CA VAL A 249 18.04 16.18 -24.47
C VAL A 249 18.15 17.66 -24.08
N MET A 250 18.87 17.97 -23.01
CA MET A 250 19.07 19.33 -22.54
C MET A 250 19.79 20.22 -23.56
N ASN A 251 20.65 19.64 -24.40
CA ASN A 251 21.31 20.31 -25.54
C ASN A 251 20.39 20.45 -26.77
N GLY A 252 19.18 19.87 -26.76
CA GLY A 252 18.25 19.91 -27.89
C GLY A 252 18.59 18.93 -29.04
N GLU A 253 19.43 17.92 -28.77
CA GLU A 253 19.78 16.89 -29.74
C GLU A 253 18.64 15.87 -29.93
N TYR A 254 17.84 15.66 -28.89
CA TYR A 254 16.63 14.83 -28.85
C TYR A 254 15.47 15.59 -28.22
N GLY A 255 14.24 15.29 -28.64
CA GLY A 255 13.03 15.96 -28.16
C GLY A 255 12.62 15.51 -26.77
N THR A 256 12.80 14.21 -26.48
CA THR A 256 12.41 13.61 -25.20
C THR A 256 13.46 12.59 -24.74
N PHE A 257 13.44 12.27 -23.44
CA PHE A 257 14.36 11.26 -22.89
C PHE A 257 14.17 9.88 -23.54
N GLY A 258 12.91 9.50 -23.85
CA GLY A 258 12.61 8.22 -24.52
C GLY A 258 13.20 8.08 -25.92
N GLU A 259 13.57 9.18 -26.58
CA GLU A 259 14.23 9.18 -27.90
C GLU A 259 15.76 9.15 -27.81
N ALA A 260 16.32 9.46 -26.64
CA ALA A 260 17.76 9.54 -26.45
C ALA A 260 18.41 8.16 -26.24
N PRO A 261 19.64 7.95 -26.71
CA PRO A 261 20.39 6.72 -26.47
C PRO A 261 20.57 6.41 -24.97
N ASP A 262 20.61 7.45 -24.12
CA ASP A 262 20.72 7.36 -22.68
C ASP A 262 19.53 6.57 -22.08
N TYR A 263 18.31 6.76 -22.60
CA TYR A 263 17.13 6.00 -22.19
C TYR A 263 17.32 4.50 -22.40
N ASN A 264 17.77 4.09 -23.58
CA ASN A 264 17.96 2.66 -23.89
C ASN A 264 18.96 2.01 -22.91
N TRP A 265 19.99 2.73 -22.52
CA TRP A 265 20.95 2.25 -21.54
C TRP A 265 20.31 2.17 -20.14
N VAL A 266 19.57 3.19 -19.71
CA VAL A 266 18.89 3.20 -18.40
C VAL A 266 17.85 2.08 -18.34
N GLU A 267 16.99 1.93 -19.33
CA GLU A 267 15.97 0.88 -19.38
C GLU A 267 16.57 -0.53 -19.18
N GLN A 268 17.71 -0.80 -19.83
CA GLN A 268 18.39 -2.09 -19.75
C GLN A 268 19.21 -2.30 -18.46
N ASN A 269 19.50 -1.25 -17.71
CA ASN A 269 20.44 -1.33 -16.59
C ASN A 269 19.87 -0.87 -15.25
N ALA A 270 18.79 -0.10 -15.21
CA ALA A 270 18.22 0.50 -14.00
C ALA A 270 17.96 -0.53 -12.89
N TYR A 271 17.48 -1.73 -13.24
CA TYR A 271 17.20 -2.80 -12.29
C TYR A 271 18.44 -3.23 -11.48
N LYS A 272 19.66 -3.13 -12.04
CA LYS A 272 20.93 -3.45 -11.36
C LYS A 272 21.22 -2.49 -10.20
N TYR A 273 20.58 -1.32 -10.23
CA TYR A 273 20.69 -0.27 -9.23
C TYR A 273 19.45 -0.19 -8.32
N GLY A 274 18.43 -1.02 -8.55
CA GLY A 274 17.22 -1.07 -7.75
C GLY A 274 16.07 -0.22 -8.29
N PHE A 275 16.20 0.31 -9.52
CA PHE A 275 15.14 1.07 -10.19
C PHE A 275 14.38 0.21 -11.21
N ILE A 276 13.11 0.52 -11.39
CA ILE A 276 12.26 -0.03 -12.44
C ILE A 276 11.72 1.11 -13.32
N LEU A 277 11.52 0.85 -14.60
CA LEU A 277 10.64 1.69 -15.44
C LEU A 277 9.21 1.49 -14.91
N ARG A 278 8.63 2.54 -14.35
CA ARG A 278 7.37 2.42 -13.60
C ARG A 278 6.15 2.25 -14.47
N PHE A 279 6.13 2.97 -15.60
CA PHE A 279 4.99 3.03 -16.52
C PHE A 279 5.42 2.63 -17.93
N PRO A 280 5.71 1.33 -18.14
CA PRO A 280 6.14 0.85 -19.45
C PRO A 280 5.00 0.85 -20.45
N GLU A 281 5.35 0.82 -21.74
CA GLU A 281 4.41 0.73 -22.85
C GLU A 281 3.48 -0.49 -22.71
N ASN A 282 2.23 -0.35 -23.14
CA ASN A 282 1.20 -1.40 -23.11
C ASN A 282 0.79 -1.92 -21.70
N LYS A 283 1.09 -1.17 -20.63
CA LYS A 283 0.68 -1.49 -19.26
C LYS A 283 -0.25 -0.45 -18.62
N GLY A 284 -0.65 0.57 -19.38
CA GLY A 284 -1.46 1.69 -18.88
C GLY A 284 -2.77 1.27 -18.22
N ASP A 285 -3.47 0.28 -18.76
CA ASP A 285 -4.71 -0.25 -18.18
C ASP A 285 -4.50 -0.73 -16.74
N ARG A 286 -3.36 -1.35 -16.46
CA ARG A 286 -3.04 -1.86 -15.13
C ARG A 286 -2.42 -0.82 -14.21
N THR A 287 -1.49 -0.03 -14.73
CA THR A 287 -0.81 1.01 -13.92
C THR A 287 -1.70 2.21 -13.65
N GLY A 288 -2.61 2.54 -14.58
CA GLY A 288 -3.45 3.74 -14.53
C GLY A 288 -2.74 5.00 -15.05
N ALA A 289 -1.58 4.84 -15.67
CA ALA A 289 -0.82 5.91 -16.30
C ALA A 289 -0.40 5.51 -17.73
N THR A 290 -0.22 6.49 -18.60
CA THR A 290 0.33 6.28 -19.94
C THR A 290 1.80 5.88 -19.88
N ASN A 291 2.40 5.54 -21.01
CA ASN A 291 3.85 5.29 -21.07
C ASN A 291 4.64 6.56 -20.67
N GLU A 292 5.51 6.42 -19.69
CA GLU A 292 6.40 7.48 -19.21
C GLU A 292 7.85 7.00 -19.22
N PRO A 293 8.55 7.07 -20.34
CA PRO A 293 9.92 6.56 -20.48
C PRO A 293 10.94 7.29 -19.57
N TRP A 294 10.56 8.43 -19.01
CA TRP A 294 11.38 9.19 -18.05
C TRP A 294 11.20 8.76 -16.59
N HIS A 295 10.05 8.13 -16.22
CA HIS A 295 9.68 7.89 -14.84
C HIS A 295 10.20 6.56 -14.29
N PHE A 296 11.21 6.65 -13.40
CA PHE A 296 11.83 5.50 -12.75
C PHE A 296 11.53 5.48 -11.26
N ARG A 297 11.20 4.29 -10.75
CA ARG A 297 10.88 4.06 -9.35
C ARG A 297 11.92 3.14 -8.70
N TYR A 298 12.49 3.59 -7.57
CA TYR A 298 13.32 2.75 -6.71
C TYR A 298 12.47 1.80 -5.87
N VAL A 299 12.79 0.52 -5.92
CA VAL A 299 12.09 -0.56 -5.18
C VAL A 299 13.09 -1.49 -4.46
N GLY A 300 14.39 -1.16 -4.48
CA GLY A 300 15.46 -2.02 -4.00
C GLY A 300 15.89 -3.04 -5.04
N LYS A 301 17.15 -3.50 -4.93
CA LYS A 301 17.79 -4.33 -5.98
C LYS A 301 17.13 -5.69 -6.18
N GLU A 302 16.68 -6.33 -5.11
CA GLU A 302 16.08 -7.66 -5.17
C GLU A 302 14.74 -7.60 -5.92
N ALA A 303 13.85 -6.68 -5.52
CA ALA A 303 12.57 -6.50 -6.17
C ALA A 303 12.72 -6.02 -7.62
N ALA A 304 13.62 -5.05 -7.88
CA ALA A 304 13.87 -4.56 -9.22
C ALA A 304 14.38 -5.67 -10.16
N LYS A 305 15.27 -6.53 -9.66
CA LYS A 305 15.78 -7.67 -10.44
C LYS A 305 14.67 -8.68 -10.74
N GLU A 306 13.84 -9.04 -9.77
CA GLU A 306 12.74 -9.97 -10.00
C GLU A 306 11.71 -9.40 -10.97
N ILE A 307 11.35 -8.12 -10.83
CA ILE A 307 10.43 -7.41 -11.73
C ILE A 307 10.98 -7.44 -13.16
N HIS A 308 12.26 -7.12 -13.34
CA HIS A 308 12.93 -7.15 -14.63
C HIS A 308 12.95 -8.58 -15.24
N ASP A 309 13.41 -9.58 -14.48
CA ASP A 309 13.59 -10.95 -14.98
C ASP A 309 12.26 -11.61 -15.38
N LYS A 310 11.16 -11.20 -14.73
CA LYS A 310 9.79 -11.70 -15.01
C LYS A 310 9.03 -10.87 -16.04
N GLY A 311 9.53 -9.72 -16.45
CA GLY A 311 8.79 -8.77 -17.27
C GLY A 311 7.56 -8.20 -16.57
N TRP A 312 7.63 -8.04 -15.27
CA TRP A 312 6.56 -7.54 -14.40
C TRP A 312 6.55 -6.02 -14.32
N ILE A 313 5.44 -5.50 -13.79
CA ILE A 313 5.32 -4.16 -13.21
C ILE A 313 5.21 -4.28 -11.68
N LEU A 314 5.21 -3.16 -10.96
CA LEU A 314 5.11 -3.17 -9.49
C LEU A 314 3.80 -3.83 -9.02
N GLU A 315 2.71 -3.64 -9.75
CA GLU A 315 1.42 -4.30 -9.51
C GLU A 315 1.53 -5.84 -9.57
N ASP A 316 2.25 -6.39 -10.55
CA ASP A 316 2.47 -7.84 -10.68
C ASP A 316 3.28 -8.38 -9.49
N TYR A 317 4.30 -7.62 -9.05
CA TYR A 317 5.09 -7.97 -7.88
C TYR A 317 4.23 -8.05 -6.61
N ILE A 318 3.36 -7.06 -6.40
CA ILE A 318 2.45 -7.04 -5.26
C ILE A 318 1.40 -8.16 -5.37
N GLU A 319 0.86 -8.44 -6.55
CA GLU A 319 -0.07 -9.57 -6.73
C GLU A 319 0.59 -10.93 -6.43
N HIS A 320 1.91 -11.03 -6.59
CA HIS A 320 2.65 -12.24 -6.31
C HIS A 320 3.05 -12.38 -4.83
N HIS A 321 3.50 -11.31 -4.21
CA HIS A 321 4.08 -11.33 -2.86
C HIS A 321 3.12 -10.81 -1.76
N GLY A 322 2.09 -10.07 -2.13
CA GLY A 322 1.23 -9.33 -1.20
C GLY A 322 1.81 -7.99 -0.78
N PHE A 323 1.04 -7.25 0.01
CA PHE A 323 1.51 -5.99 0.57
C PHE A 323 2.52 -6.20 1.70
N ALA A 324 3.67 -5.53 1.61
CA ALA A 324 4.67 -5.48 2.68
C ALA A 324 4.29 -4.49 3.80
N TYR A 325 3.30 -3.63 3.57
CA TYR A 325 2.84 -2.52 4.42
C TYR A 325 1.34 -2.65 4.74
N ASN A 326 0.83 -1.80 5.63
CA ASN A 326 -0.58 -1.76 6.00
C ASN A 326 -1.35 -0.71 5.17
N LEU A 327 -2.61 -1.02 4.92
CA LEU A 327 -3.55 -0.16 4.21
C LEU A 327 -4.79 0.05 5.08
N ARG A 328 -5.25 1.29 5.17
CA ARG A 328 -6.49 1.66 5.83
C ARG A 328 -7.49 2.10 4.76
N LEU A 329 -8.66 1.48 4.75
CA LEU A 329 -9.79 1.90 3.91
C LEU A 329 -10.28 3.27 4.40
N ASN A 330 -10.50 4.19 3.48
CA ASN A 330 -10.99 5.55 3.77
C ASN A 330 -12.51 5.63 3.81
#